data_104f1f08f9dc2a784a83c0f51d695989
#
_entry.id   104f1f08f9dc2a784a83c0f51d695989
#
_cell.length_a   1.000
_cell.length_b   1.000
_cell.length_c   1.000
_cell.angle_alpha   90.00
_cell.angle_beta   90.00
_cell.angle_gamma   90.00
#
_symmetry.space_group_name_H-M   'P 1'
#
loop_
_entity.id
_entity.type
_entity.pdbx_description
1 polymer ?
#
loop_
_entity_poly.entity_id
_entity_poly.type
_entity_poly.pdbx_seq_one_letter_code
_entity_poly.pdbx_strand_id
1 'polypeptide(L)'
;PGVESIDGLSPHLIELAQVFERADEFDVVHCHVDYLAFPFGRLVRTPTLHTLHGRLDLPFLAPVFRYFREVPLVSISAAQRAPLQDLELAWAGTVHHGLPLDRYPCGTGGGGYLAFLGRVSRDKRVDLAIAVARGAEIPLKIAAKVDPADRRYFEQEIRPLLDDPLVEFIGEVGDADKPRFL
;
A
#
# COMPACT_ATOMS: atom_id res chain seq x y z
N PRO A 1 26.74 12.92 -11.00
CA PRO A 1 26.09 12.52 -9.77
C PRO A 1 24.92 11.65 -10.16
N GLY A 2 25.14 10.30 -10.07
CA GLY A 2 24.18 9.31 -10.52
C GLY A 2 22.94 9.36 -9.62
N VAL A 3 21.79 9.56 -10.24
CA VAL A 3 20.52 9.14 -9.68
C VAL A 3 20.60 7.61 -9.65
N GLU A 4 20.77 7.01 -8.49
CA GLU A 4 20.46 5.59 -8.27
C GLU A 4 18.93 5.47 -8.44
N SER A 5 18.48 5.37 -9.69
CA SER A 5 17.13 4.94 -9.98
C SER A 5 17.09 3.46 -9.62
N ILE A 6 16.49 3.14 -8.49
CA ILE A 6 16.11 1.75 -8.20
C ILE A 6 15.10 1.38 -9.29
N ASP A 7 15.54 0.58 -10.27
CA ASP A 7 14.64 0.03 -11.27
C ASP A 7 13.74 -1.03 -10.61
N GLY A 8 12.59 -0.56 -10.12
CA GLY A 8 11.57 -1.44 -9.54
C GLY A 8 10.76 -2.21 -10.58
N LEU A 9 10.91 -1.90 -11.88
CA LEU A 9 10.08 -2.48 -12.94
C LEU A 9 10.67 -3.78 -13.52
N SER A 10 11.99 -3.83 -13.72
CA SER A 10 12.64 -4.98 -14.37
C SER A 10 12.39 -6.31 -13.66
N PRO A 11 12.47 -6.44 -12.33
CA PRO A 11 12.16 -7.68 -11.65
C PRO A 11 10.72 -8.15 -11.91
N HIS A 12 9.76 -7.23 -11.88
CA HIS A 12 8.34 -7.56 -12.15
C HIS A 12 8.11 -8.03 -13.59
N LEU A 13 8.81 -7.44 -14.56
CA LEU A 13 8.69 -7.88 -15.96
C LEU A 13 9.22 -9.31 -16.15
N ILE A 14 10.35 -9.65 -15.51
CA ILE A 14 10.93 -11.00 -15.56
C ILE A 14 9.97 -11.99 -14.89
N GLU A 15 9.47 -11.68 -13.71
CA GLU A 15 8.50 -12.52 -12.99
C GLU A 15 7.24 -12.76 -13.83
N LEU A 16 6.67 -11.70 -14.40
CA LEU A 16 5.48 -11.81 -15.24
C LEU A 16 5.76 -12.65 -16.49
N ALA A 17 6.89 -12.47 -17.15
CA ALA A 17 7.26 -13.30 -18.30
C ALA A 17 7.29 -14.79 -17.92
N GLN A 18 7.99 -15.15 -16.83
CA GLN A 18 8.09 -16.52 -16.33
C GLN A 18 6.73 -17.14 -15.98
N VAL A 19 5.84 -16.36 -15.35
CA VAL A 19 4.48 -16.82 -15.00
C VAL A 19 3.65 -17.05 -16.26
N PHE A 20 3.65 -16.09 -17.19
CA PHE A 20 2.80 -16.16 -18.38
C PHE A 20 3.30 -17.12 -19.45
N GLU A 21 4.61 -17.44 -19.50
CA GLU A 21 5.17 -18.55 -20.30
C GLU A 21 4.61 -19.92 -19.88
N ARG A 22 4.18 -20.04 -18.63
CA ARG A 22 3.66 -21.28 -18.04
C ARG A 22 2.17 -21.18 -17.69
N ALA A 23 1.46 -20.19 -18.23
CA ALA A 23 0.07 -19.92 -17.83
C ALA A 23 -0.87 -21.11 -18.11
N ASP A 24 -0.60 -21.94 -19.11
CA ASP A 24 -1.37 -23.13 -19.47
C ASP A 24 -1.26 -24.29 -18.45
N GLU A 25 -0.32 -24.21 -17.51
CA GLU A 25 -0.20 -25.15 -16.39
C GLU A 25 -1.23 -24.86 -15.28
N PHE A 26 -1.97 -23.75 -15.35
CA PHE A 26 -2.87 -23.29 -14.29
C PHE A 26 -4.31 -23.10 -14.79
N ASP A 27 -5.27 -23.29 -13.90
CA ASP A 27 -6.69 -23.02 -14.17
C ASP A 27 -7.01 -21.52 -14.15
N VAL A 28 -6.23 -20.74 -13.38
CA VAL A 28 -6.35 -19.27 -13.24
C VAL A 28 -5.02 -18.66 -12.80
N VAL A 29 -4.70 -17.48 -13.32
CA VAL A 29 -3.57 -16.68 -12.86
C VAL A 29 -4.10 -15.46 -12.09
N HIS A 30 -3.85 -15.40 -10.78
CA HIS A 30 -4.26 -14.28 -9.93
C HIS A 30 -3.08 -13.32 -9.70
N CYS A 31 -3.19 -12.11 -10.25
CA CYS A 31 -2.13 -11.11 -10.25
C CYS A 31 -2.34 -10.06 -9.14
N HIS A 32 -1.24 -9.66 -8.47
CA HIS A 32 -1.23 -8.63 -7.43
C HIS A 32 -0.24 -7.49 -7.75
N VAL A 33 0.07 -7.30 -9.04
CA VAL A 33 1.04 -6.31 -9.55
C VAL A 33 0.35 -5.15 -10.29
N ASP A 34 -0.83 -4.77 -9.81
CA ASP A 34 -1.68 -3.75 -10.41
C ASP A 34 -1.87 -3.99 -11.93
N TYR A 35 -1.68 -2.97 -12.76
CA TYR A 35 -1.91 -3.05 -14.21
C TYR A 35 -0.77 -3.68 -15.01
N LEU A 36 0.37 -3.99 -14.41
CA LEU A 36 1.55 -4.48 -15.14
C LEU A 36 1.30 -5.82 -15.85
N ALA A 37 0.42 -6.66 -15.30
CA ALA A 37 0.08 -7.96 -15.86
C ALA A 37 -1.01 -7.92 -16.95
N PHE A 38 -1.72 -6.80 -17.14
CA PHE A 38 -2.84 -6.72 -18.09
C PHE A 38 -2.45 -7.08 -19.53
N PRO A 39 -1.35 -6.56 -20.10
CA PRO A 39 -0.93 -6.93 -21.44
C PRO A 39 -0.66 -8.43 -21.59
N PHE A 40 -0.05 -9.06 -20.59
CA PHE A 40 0.27 -10.49 -20.62
C PHE A 40 -1.01 -11.35 -20.57
N GLY A 41 -1.98 -10.98 -19.75
CA GLY A 41 -3.26 -11.69 -19.64
C GLY A 41 -4.02 -11.79 -20.95
N ARG A 42 -3.88 -10.80 -21.85
CA ARG A 42 -4.48 -10.85 -23.20
C ARG A 42 -3.82 -11.87 -24.15
N LEU A 43 -2.61 -12.30 -23.85
CA LEU A 43 -1.82 -13.18 -24.73
C LEU A 43 -2.01 -14.66 -24.43
N VAL A 44 -2.67 -14.99 -23.32
CA VAL A 44 -2.88 -16.36 -22.87
C VAL A 44 -4.37 -16.72 -22.85
N ARG A 45 -4.67 -18.02 -22.89
CA ARG A 45 -6.05 -18.53 -22.77
C ARG A 45 -6.50 -18.73 -21.33
N THR A 46 -5.55 -18.90 -20.43
CA THR A 46 -5.81 -19.08 -19.01
C THR A 46 -6.46 -17.82 -18.44
N PRO A 47 -7.61 -17.94 -17.78
CA PRO A 47 -8.27 -16.82 -17.14
C PRO A 47 -7.34 -16.09 -16.17
N THR A 48 -7.40 -14.75 -16.18
CA THR A 48 -6.64 -13.93 -15.25
C THR A 48 -7.56 -13.13 -14.34
N LEU A 49 -7.15 -12.91 -13.09
CA LEU A 49 -7.83 -12.06 -12.12
C LEU A 49 -6.80 -11.11 -11.50
N HIS A 50 -7.15 -9.84 -11.30
CA HIS A 50 -6.21 -8.84 -10.85
C HIS A 50 -6.72 -8.12 -9.61
N THR A 51 -6.07 -8.32 -8.45
CA THR A 51 -6.34 -7.54 -7.25
C THR A 51 -5.46 -6.29 -7.23
N LEU A 52 -6.10 -5.14 -7.17
CA LEU A 52 -5.43 -3.84 -7.16
C LEU A 52 -5.14 -3.43 -5.72
N HIS A 53 -3.89 -3.04 -5.44
CA HIS A 53 -3.45 -2.60 -4.10
C HIS A 53 -3.08 -1.13 -4.04
N GLY A 54 -2.79 -0.53 -5.21
CA GLY A 54 -2.35 0.86 -5.32
C GLY A 54 -3.50 1.88 -5.28
N ARG A 55 -3.12 3.14 -5.34
CA ARG A 55 -4.03 4.28 -5.56
C ARG A 55 -4.53 4.25 -7.00
N LEU A 56 -5.82 4.53 -7.19
CA LEU A 56 -6.44 4.56 -8.52
C LEU A 56 -6.80 6.00 -8.98
N ASP A 57 -6.49 7.00 -8.17
CA ASP A 57 -6.74 8.43 -8.43
C ASP A 57 -5.59 9.13 -9.18
N LEU A 58 -4.60 8.39 -9.63
CA LEU A 58 -3.47 8.96 -10.39
C LEU A 58 -3.89 9.21 -11.84
N PRO A 59 -3.65 10.41 -12.38
CA PRO A 59 -4.20 10.83 -13.70
C PRO A 59 -3.79 9.92 -14.86
N PHE A 60 -2.59 9.32 -14.81
CA PHE A 60 -2.10 8.44 -15.85
C PHE A 60 -2.74 7.04 -15.85
N LEU A 61 -3.49 6.66 -14.81
CA LEU A 61 -4.11 5.35 -14.70
C LEU A 61 -5.40 5.21 -15.52
N ALA A 62 -6.22 6.26 -15.56
CA ALA A 62 -7.51 6.21 -16.29
C ALA A 62 -7.38 5.77 -17.76
N PRO A 63 -6.38 6.23 -18.55
CA PRO A 63 -6.17 5.71 -19.91
C PRO A 63 -5.84 4.22 -19.96
N VAL A 64 -5.04 3.72 -19.00
CA VAL A 64 -4.67 2.29 -18.91
C VAL A 64 -5.92 1.46 -18.66
N PHE A 65 -6.69 1.79 -17.61
CA PHE A 65 -7.91 1.07 -17.25
C PHE A 65 -8.97 1.14 -18.35
N ARG A 66 -9.10 2.26 -19.06
CA ARG A 66 -10.00 2.38 -20.19
C ARG A 66 -9.60 1.45 -21.35
N TYR A 67 -8.31 1.31 -21.62
CA TYR A 67 -7.79 0.44 -22.67
C TYR A 67 -7.95 -1.04 -22.33
N PHE A 68 -7.87 -1.41 -21.05
CA PHE A 68 -7.98 -2.78 -20.54
C PHE A 68 -9.28 -3.00 -19.73
N ARG A 69 -10.39 -2.35 -20.14
CA ARG A 69 -11.66 -2.34 -19.39
C ARG A 69 -12.27 -3.73 -19.17
N GLU A 70 -11.96 -4.69 -20.02
CA GLU A 70 -12.46 -6.06 -19.97
C GLU A 70 -11.74 -6.94 -18.95
N VAL A 71 -10.59 -6.49 -18.43
CA VAL A 71 -9.79 -7.28 -17.49
C VAL A 71 -10.54 -7.42 -16.16
N PRO A 72 -10.71 -8.66 -15.63
CA PRO A 72 -11.37 -8.87 -14.35
C PRO A 72 -10.57 -8.28 -13.18
N LEU A 73 -11.19 -7.37 -12.42
CA LEU A 73 -10.56 -6.61 -11.34
C LEU A 73 -11.19 -6.91 -9.99
N VAL A 74 -10.36 -6.98 -8.96
CA VAL A 74 -10.78 -7.00 -7.56
C VAL A 74 -10.21 -5.76 -6.87
N SER A 75 -11.07 -5.01 -6.19
CA SER A 75 -10.65 -3.89 -5.35
C SER A 75 -10.50 -4.33 -3.89
N ILE A 76 -9.67 -3.61 -3.13
CA ILE A 76 -9.52 -3.84 -1.68
C ILE A 76 -10.49 -3.01 -0.83
N SER A 77 -11.23 -2.09 -1.44
CA SER A 77 -12.31 -1.35 -0.79
C SER A 77 -13.21 -0.68 -1.83
N ALA A 78 -14.42 -0.29 -1.42
CA ALA A 78 -15.31 0.52 -2.25
C ALA A 78 -14.70 1.91 -2.53
N ALA A 79 -14.02 2.52 -1.55
CA ALA A 79 -13.36 3.81 -1.69
C ALA A 79 -12.23 3.78 -2.74
N GLN A 80 -11.50 2.65 -2.86
CA GLN A 80 -10.46 2.51 -3.88
C GLN A 80 -11.03 2.61 -5.30
N ARG A 81 -12.26 2.14 -5.55
CA ARG A 81 -12.91 2.15 -6.86
C ARG A 81 -13.41 3.54 -7.28
N ALA A 82 -13.68 4.42 -6.30
CA ALA A 82 -14.33 5.71 -6.54
C ALA A 82 -13.68 6.58 -7.64
N PRO A 83 -12.34 6.69 -7.76
CA PRO A 83 -11.71 7.47 -8.81
C PRO A 83 -11.95 6.96 -10.25
N LEU A 84 -12.33 5.69 -10.40
CA LEU A 84 -12.59 5.04 -11.69
C LEU A 84 -14.07 4.68 -11.91
N GLN A 85 -14.98 5.23 -11.10
CA GLN A 85 -16.40 4.90 -11.14
C GLN A 85 -17.07 5.22 -12.50
N ASP A 86 -16.56 6.23 -13.22
CA ASP A 86 -17.07 6.64 -14.53
C ASP A 86 -16.54 5.74 -15.68
N LEU A 87 -15.70 4.77 -15.36
CA LEU A 87 -15.23 3.76 -16.30
C LEU A 87 -16.01 2.46 -16.10
N GLU A 88 -16.55 1.93 -17.18
CA GLU A 88 -17.23 0.64 -17.20
C GLU A 88 -16.19 -0.50 -17.15
N LEU A 89 -15.64 -0.75 -15.96
CA LEU A 89 -14.61 -1.77 -15.73
C LEU A 89 -15.22 -3.10 -15.26
N ALA A 90 -14.57 -4.21 -15.60
CA ALA A 90 -15.00 -5.54 -15.22
C ALA A 90 -14.66 -5.87 -13.75
N TRP A 91 -15.32 -5.19 -12.80
CA TRP A 91 -15.14 -5.47 -11.37
C TRP A 91 -15.75 -6.82 -11.00
N ALA A 92 -14.91 -7.80 -10.69
CA ALA A 92 -15.31 -9.10 -10.16
C ALA A 92 -15.78 -9.01 -8.70
N GLY A 93 -15.26 -8.07 -7.91
CA GLY A 93 -15.67 -7.89 -6.52
C GLY A 93 -14.84 -6.89 -5.75
N THR A 94 -15.15 -6.78 -4.46
CA THR A 94 -14.35 -6.07 -3.47
C THR A 94 -14.00 -7.04 -2.35
N VAL A 95 -12.70 -7.25 -2.12
CA VAL A 95 -12.19 -8.11 -1.05
C VAL A 95 -11.27 -7.28 -0.17
N HIS A 96 -11.69 -7.06 1.06
CA HIS A 96 -10.91 -6.32 2.03
C HIS A 96 -9.68 -7.12 2.46
N HIS A 97 -8.61 -6.44 2.87
CA HIS A 97 -7.45 -7.10 3.44
C HIS A 97 -7.84 -7.87 4.70
N GLY A 98 -7.42 -9.13 4.76
CA GLY A 98 -7.56 -9.97 5.94
C GLY A 98 -6.40 -9.75 6.93
N LEU A 99 -6.73 -9.79 8.22
CA LEU A 99 -5.77 -9.82 9.30
C LEU A 99 -6.04 -11.02 10.20
N PRO A 100 -5.01 -11.66 10.77
CA PRO A 100 -5.16 -12.72 11.75
C PRO A 100 -5.66 -12.13 13.08
N LEU A 101 -6.98 -12.16 13.32
CA LEU A 101 -7.61 -11.50 14.48
C LEU A 101 -7.12 -12.06 15.82
N ASP A 102 -6.68 -13.30 15.86
CA ASP A 102 -6.04 -13.93 17.02
C ASP A 102 -4.72 -13.23 17.43
N ARG A 103 -4.03 -12.58 16.49
CA ARG A 103 -2.81 -11.82 16.75
C ARG A 103 -3.06 -10.38 17.18
N TYR A 104 -4.25 -9.84 16.90
CA TYR A 104 -4.59 -8.44 17.17
C TYR A 104 -5.85 -8.37 18.05
N PRO A 105 -5.73 -8.72 19.35
CA PRO A 105 -6.86 -8.64 20.25
C PRO A 105 -7.29 -7.18 20.43
N CYS A 106 -8.61 -6.95 20.50
CA CYS A 106 -9.13 -5.62 20.82
C CYS A 106 -8.67 -5.20 22.21
N GLY A 107 -7.97 -4.08 22.29
CA GLY A 107 -7.60 -3.49 23.57
C GLY A 107 -8.80 -2.89 24.29
N THR A 108 -8.67 -2.70 25.61
CA THR A 108 -9.67 -2.05 26.45
C THR A 108 -9.69 -0.52 26.34
N GLY A 109 -8.81 0.05 25.51
CA GLY A 109 -8.70 1.49 25.30
C GLY A 109 -7.91 2.24 26.38
N GLY A 110 -7.20 1.53 27.25
CA GLY A 110 -6.45 2.14 28.37
C GLY A 110 -4.98 2.50 28.07
N GLY A 111 -4.57 2.53 26.80
CA GLY A 111 -3.14 2.70 26.44
C GLY A 111 -2.50 4.06 26.75
N GLY A 112 -3.29 5.13 26.87
CA GLY A 112 -2.82 6.46 27.22
C GLY A 112 -1.97 7.17 26.17
N TYR A 113 -1.90 6.67 24.94
CA TYR A 113 -1.19 7.28 23.82
C TYR A 113 -1.88 7.02 22.49
N LEU A 114 -1.59 7.86 21.50
CA LEU A 114 -1.91 7.61 20.09
C LEU A 114 -0.81 6.76 19.46
N ALA A 115 -1.17 5.83 18.60
CA ALA A 115 -0.23 4.97 17.89
C ALA A 115 -0.23 5.31 16.39
N PHE A 116 0.95 5.53 15.81
CA PHE A 116 1.16 5.58 14.37
C PHE A 116 1.99 4.37 13.95
N LEU A 117 1.44 3.53 13.07
CA LEU A 117 2.14 2.37 12.52
C LEU A 117 2.16 2.45 10.99
N GLY A 118 3.37 2.54 10.39
CA GLY A 118 3.46 2.63 8.95
C GLY A 118 4.86 2.96 8.44
N ARG A 119 4.94 3.45 7.20
CA ARG A 119 6.18 4.05 6.66
C ARG A 119 6.17 5.55 6.88
N VAL A 120 7.36 6.13 7.00
CA VAL A 120 7.50 7.58 6.91
C VAL A 120 7.48 7.97 5.44
N SER A 121 6.32 8.36 4.95
CA SER A 121 6.13 8.82 3.57
C SER A 121 5.03 9.89 3.53
N ARG A 122 5.04 10.73 2.48
CA ARG A 122 4.08 11.84 2.35
C ARG A 122 2.62 11.39 2.32
N ASP A 123 2.34 10.22 1.74
CA ASP A 123 1.00 9.64 1.67
C ASP A 123 0.50 9.11 3.01
N LYS A 124 1.41 8.74 3.94
CA LYS A 124 1.05 8.26 5.28
C LYS A 124 0.85 9.37 6.30
N ARG A 125 1.30 10.58 6.01
CA ARG A 125 1.01 11.79 6.77
C ARG A 125 1.41 11.72 8.26
N VAL A 126 2.66 11.33 8.54
CA VAL A 126 3.24 11.37 9.90
C VAL A 126 3.15 12.78 10.51
N ASP A 127 3.33 13.81 9.68
CA ASP A 127 3.17 15.22 10.04
C ASP A 127 1.80 15.51 10.65
N LEU A 128 0.73 14.99 10.06
CA LEU A 128 -0.63 15.15 10.59
C LEU A 128 -0.83 14.36 11.89
N ALA A 129 -0.28 13.16 12.00
CA ALA A 129 -0.37 12.39 13.25
C ALA A 129 0.25 13.18 14.43
N ILE A 130 1.40 13.81 14.20
CA ILE A 130 2.05 14.69 15.19
C ILE A 130 1.17 15.92 15.51
N ALA A 131 0.60 16.56 14.48
CA ALA A 131 -0.28 17.71 14.68
C ALA A 131 -1.54 17.34 15.49
N VAL A 132 -2.13 16.17 15.24
CA VAL A 132 -3.27 15.65 16.00
C VAL A 132 -2.89 15.40 17.47
N ALA A 133 -1.75 14.77 17.72
CA ALA A 133 -1.26 14.50 19.06
C ALA A 133 -1.06 15.79 19.88
N ARG A 134 -0.46 16.80 19.26
CA ARG A 134 -0.30 18.15 19.85
C ARG A 134 -1.64 18.80 20.16
N GLY A 135 -2.56 18.80 19.20
CA GLY A 135 -3.88 19.41 19.37
C GLY A 135 -4.75 18.74 20.41
N ALA A 136 -4.55 17.44 20.62
CA ALA A 136 -5.27 16.63 21.61
C ALA A 136 -4.55 16.58 22.98
N GLU A 137 -3.28 17.05 23.06
CA GLU A 137 -2.41 16.93 24.24
C GLU A 137 -2.23 15.47 24.70
N ILE A 138 -2.20 14.52 23.73
CA ILE A 138 -2.04 13.09 23.99
C ILE A 138 -0.69 12.62 23.44
N PRO A 139 0.11 11.87 24.21
CA PRO A 139 1.35 11.28 23.73
C PRO A 139 1.16 10.49 22.43
N LEU A 140 2.12 10.57 21.49
CA LEU A 140 2.12 9.82 20.24
C LEU A 140 3.36 8.93 20.17
N LYS A 141 3.15 7.67 19.94
CA LYS A 141 4.21 6.71 19.61
C LYS A 141 4.19 6.42 18.11
N ILE A 142 5.35 6.59 17.46
CA ILE A 142 5.50 6.40 16.01
C ILE A 142 6.38 5.18 15.79
N ALA A 143 5.77 4.08 15.34
CA ALA A 143 6.47 2.90 14.85
C ALA A 143 6.51 2.95 13.32
N ALA A 144 7.63 3.40 12.76
CA ALA A 144 7.72 3.68 11.33
C ALA A 144 9.10 3.38 10.75
N LYS A 145 9.10 2.74 9.58
CA LYS A 145 10.28 2.58 8.74
C LYS A 145 10.49 3.84 7.90
N VAL A 146 11.76 4.24 7.75
CA VAL A 146 12.19 5.28 6.80
C VAL A 146 12.86 4.60 5.62
N ASP A 147 12.18 4.51 4.50
CA ASP A 147 12.76 3.97 3.28
C ASP A 147 13.79 4.94 2.68
N PRO A 148 14.83 4.44 1.96
CA PRO A 148 15.84 5.30 1.33
C PRO A 148 15.25 6.41 0.46
N ALA A 149 14.17 6.12 -0.29
CA ALA A 149 13.48 7.07 -1.14
C ALA A 149 12.82 8.23 -0.35
N ASP A 150 12.39 7.97 0.88
CA ASP A 150 11.71 8.94 1.74
C ASP A 150 12.66 9.63 2.74
N ARG A 151 13.97 9.28 2.74
CA ARG A 151 14.95 9.81 3.69
C ARG A 151 15.00 11.34 3.69
N ARG A 152 14.97 11.97 2.52
CA ARG A 152 14.98 13.42 2.40
C ARG A 152 13.75 14.06 3.06
N TYR A 153 12.58 13.48 2.84
CA TYR A 153 11.33 13.91 3.49
C TYR A 153 11.41 13.77 5.00
N PHE A 154 11.91 12.63 5.48
CA PHE A 154 12.11 12.41 6.92
C PHE A 154 13.02 13.46 7.54
N GLU A 155 14.23 13.67 6.98
CA GLU A 155 15.22 14.58 7.56
C GLU A 155 14.77 16.05 7.52
N GLN A 156 14.09 16.47 6.46
CA GLN A 156 13.71 17.87 6.27
C GLN A 156 12.38 18.26 6.92
N GLU A 157 11.43 17.36 6.96
CA GLU A 157 10.05 17.70 7.35
C GLU A 157 9.58 16.99 8.62
N ILE A 158 10.00 15.74 8.86
CA ILE A 158 9.53 14.97 10.01
C ILE A 158 10.47 15.10 11.21
N ARG A 159 11.78 14.92 10.99
CA ARG A 159 12.76 14.94 12.08
C ARG A 159 12.68 16.19 12.99
N PRO A 160 12.50 17.41 12.46
CA PRO A 160 12.33 18.59 13.30
C PRO A 160 11.07 18.59 14.19
N LEU A 161 10.07 17.77 13.83
CA LEU A 161 8.83 17.62 14.60
C LEU A 161 8.95 16.61 15.74
N LEU A 162 9.99 15.77 15.73
CA LEU A 162 10.21 14.73 16.74
C LEU A 162 10.80 15.25 18.06
N ASP A 163 11.25 16.51 18.10
CA ASP A 163 11.76 17.14 19.32
C ASP A 163 10.63 17.51 20.33
N ASP A 164 9.37 17.27 19.93
CA ASP A 164 8.21 17.50 20.79
C ASP A 164 8.15 16.45 21.92
N PRO A 165 7.97 16.86 23.19
CA PRO A 165 7.93 15.93 24.32
C PRO A 165 6.76 14.94 24.29
N LEU A 166 5.72 15.23 23.50
CA LEU A 166 4.61 14.31 23.29
C LEU A 166 4.90 13.23 22.25
N VAL A 167 6.02 13.31 21.52
CA VAL A 167 6.31 12.44 20.37
C VAL A 167 7.46 11.49 20.67
N GLU A 168 7.19 10.20 20.62
CA GLU A 168 8.19 9.13 20.73
C GLU A 168 8.35 8.43 19.37
N PHE A 169 9.52 8.56 18.73
CA PHE A 169 9.85 7.84 17.51
C PHE A 169 10.57 6.54 17.86
N ILE A 170 9.88 5.40 17.70
CA ILE A 170 10.37 4.07 18.09
C ILE A 170 11.23 3.45 16.97
N GLY A 171 11.01 3.84 15.73
CA GLY A 171 11.59 3.17 14.56
C GLY A 171 10.74 2.01 14.06
N GLU A 172 11.36 1.04 13.39
CA GLU A 172 10.65 -0.11 12.81
C GLU A 172 10.31 -1.15 13.88
N VAL A 173 9.05 -1.61 13.89
CA VAL A 173 8.55 -2.63 14.81
C VAL A 173 8.25 -3.91 14.03
N GLY A 174 8.80 -5.04 14.49
CA GLY A 174 8.57 -6.36 13.91
C GLY A 174 7.14 -6.88 14.15
N ASP A 175 6.74 -7.89 13.36
CA ASP A 175 5.38 -8.45 13.43
C ASP A 175 5.01 -9.03 14.80
N ALA A 176 6.00 -9.53 15.54
CA ALA A 176 5.77 -10.06 16.88
C ALA A 176 5.44 -8.97 17.91
N ASP A 177 5.92 -7.75 17.71
CA ASP A 177 5.77 -6.64 18.66
C ASP A 177 4.59 -5.72 18.30
N LYS A 178 4.07 -5.78 17.07
CA LYS A 178 2.94 -4.95 16.63
C LYS A 178 1.70 -5.06 17.52
N PRO A 179 1.29 -6.28 17.96
CA PRO A 179 0.11 -6.39 18.83
C PRO A 179 0.27 -5.72 20.19
N ARG A 180 1.50 -5.68 20.70
CA ARG A 180 1.80 -5.00 21.97
C ARG A 180 1.91 -3.49 21.81
N PHE A 181 2.33 -3.05 20.63
CA PHE A 181 2.42 -1.63 20.29
C PHE A 181 1.04 -1.00 20.10
N LEU A 182 0.10 -1.73 19.50
CA LEU A 182 -1.28 -1.32 19.24
C LEU A 182 -2.19 -1.57 20.44
#